data_174111748ec1d6ac6ec233769d437bca
#
_entry.id   174111748ec1d6ac6ec233769d437bca
#
_cell.length_a   1.000
_cell.length_b   1.000
_cell.length_c   1.000
_cell.angle_alpha   90.00
_cell.angle_beta   90.00
_cell.angle_gamma   90.00
#
_symmetry.space_group_name_H-M   'P 1'
#
loop_
_entity.id
_entity.type
_entity.pdbx_description
1 polymer ?
#
loop_
_entity_poly.entity_id
_entity_poly.type
_entity_poly.pdbx_seq_one_letter_code
_entity_poly.pdbx_strand_id
1 'polypeptide(L)'
;MGLYSIITRVSMKFILTLILCSGMSGQCLPPYQVSVVYDNMYTCLRSGYDVAAKKVEQLGPEEVNKHYYHVKFYCQPQQET
;
A
#
# COMPACT_ATOMS: atom_id res chain seq x y z
N MET A 1 -18.13 -23.66 -22.95
CA MET A 1 -17.22 -22.65 -22.57
C MET A 1 -16.63 -22.81 -21.22
N GLY A 2 -16.39 -24.01 -20.84
CA GLY A 2 -15.77 -24.27 -19.59
C GLY A 2 -14.40 -23.65 -19.46
N LEU A 3 -13.81 -23.31 -20.59
CA LEU A 3 -12.50 -22.74 -20.55
C LEU A 3 -12.45 -21.41 -19.85
N TYR A 4 -13.50 -20.66 -19.99
CA TYR A 4 -13.54 -19.39 -19.32
C TYR A 4 -13.48 -19.49 -17.83
N SER A 5 -14.14 -20.50 -17.30
CA SER A 5 -14.12 -20.68 -15.88
C SER A 5 -12.72 -20.89 -15.38
N ILE A 6 -11.95 -21.63 -16.13
CA ILE A 6 -10.60 -21.92 -15.73
C ILE A 6 -9.77 -20.66 -15.71
N ILE A 7 -9.92 -19.86 -16.75
CA ILE A 7 -9.14 -18.65 -16.83
C ILE A 7 -9.49 -17.69 -15.71
N THR A 8 -10.76 -17.60 -15.40
CA THR A 8 -11.17 -16.67 -14.36
C THR A 8 -10.76 -17.13 -12.98
N ARG A 9 -10.26 -18.33 -12.89
CA ARG A 9 -9.80 -18.78 -11.62
C ARG A 9 -8.43 -18.32 -11.27
N VAL A 10 -7.75 -17.70 -12.19
CA VAL A 10 -6.44 -17.19 -11.88
C VAL A 10 -6.59 -16.18 -10.77
N SER A 11 -5.99 -16.53 -9.66
CA SER A 11 -6.10 -15.71 -8.48
C SER A 11 -5.16 -14.55 -8.58
N MET A 12 -5.68 -13.36 -8.42
CA MET A 12 -4.85 -12.17 -8.38
C MET A 12 -4.66 -11.78 -6.94
N LYS A 13 -3.41 -11.70 -6.55
CA LYS A 13 -3.08 -11.22 -5.22
C LYS A 13 -2.61 -9.80 -5.34
N PHE A 14 -2.72 -9.06 -4.25
CA PHE A 14 -2.32 -7.66 -4.23
C PHE A 14 -1.26 -7.42 -3.18
N ILE A 15 -0.28 -6.62 -3.54
CA ILE A 15 0.81 -6.26 -2.65
C ILE A 15 0.66 -4.81 -2.29
N LEU A 16 0.79 -4.52 -1.01
CA LEU A 16 0.71 -3.16 -0.50
C LEU A 16 2.12 -2.59 -0.35
N THR A 17 2.35 -1.48 -1.02
CA THR A 17 3.62 -0.78 -0.96
C THR A 17 3.41 0.60 -0.36
N LEU A 18 4.22 0.95 0.62
CA LEU A 18 4.12 2.23 1.31
C LEU A 18 5.34 3.08 1.02
N ILE A 19 5.12 4.39 0.91
CA ILE A 19 6.21 5.33 0.70
C ILE A 19 6.01 6.52 1.61
N LEU A 20 7.02 6.82 2.42
CA LEU A 20 6.98 7.97 3.30
C LEU A 20 7.73 9.12 2.65
N CYS A 21 7.07 10.26 2.53
CA CYS A 21 7.65 11.42 1.87
C CYS A 21 7.57 12.64 2.75
N SER A 22 8.51 13.55 2.55
CA SER A 22 8.52 14.83 3.23
C SER A 22 8.04 15.91 2.26
N GLY A 23 6.99 16.63 2.64
CA GLY A 23 6.48 17.70 1.80
C GLY A 23 7.41 18.89 1.75
N MET A 24 8.25 19.05 2.77
CA MET A 24 9.17 20.19 2.79
C MET A 24 10.37 19.99 1.88
N SER A 25 10.95 18.81 1.92
CA SER A 25 12.14 18.55 1.10
C SER A 25 11.78 17.92 -0.25
N GLY A 26 10.60 17.37 -0.37
CA GLY A 26 10.22 16.67 -1.57
C GLY A 26 10.84 15.29 -1.70
N GLN A 27 11.54 14.84 -0.69
CA GLN A 27 12.23 13.57 -0.74
C GLN A 27 11.39 12.47 -0.12
N CYS A 28 11.51 11.27 -0.66
CA CYS A 28 10.80 10.12 -0.16
C CYS A 28 11.79 9.02 0.22
N LEU A 29 11.44 8.27 1.24
CA LEU A 29 12.22 7.11 1.61
C LEU A 29 11.97 6.00 0.60
N PRO A 30 12.86 5.00 0.54
CA PRO A 30 12.63 3.87 -0.36
C PRO A 30 11.30 3.20 -0.06
N PRO A 31 10.61 2.70 -1.08
CA PRO A 31 9.33 2.04 -0.86
C PRO A 31 9.47 0.82 0.03
N TYR A 32 8.46 0.61 0.84
CA TYR A 32 8.42 -0.54 1.73
C TYR A 32 7.24 -1.42 1.37
N GLN A 33 7.51 -2.66 1.05
CA GLN A 33 6.45 -3.61 0.75
C GLN A 33 6.04 -4.34 2.02
N VAL A 34 4.75 -4.32 2.28
CA VAL A 34 4.20 -5.05 3.41
C VAL A 34 4.26 -6.54 3.07
N SER A 35 4.65 -7.35 4.03
CA SER A 35 4.81 -8.77 3.77
C SER A 35 3.49 -9.52 3.59
N VAL A 36 2.38 -8.90 3.96
CA VAL A 36 1.08 -9.52 3.81
C VAL A 36 0.61 -9.38 2.37
N VAL A 37 0.04 -10.45 1.84
CA VAL A 37 -0.53 -10.44 0.49
C VAL A 37 -2.05 -10.47 0.63
N TYR A 38 -2.74 -9.60 -0.11
CA TYR A 38 -4.18 -9.46 0.01
C TYR A 38 -4.89 -10.12 -1.16
N ASP A 39 -6.07 -10.65 -0.87
CA ASP A 39 -6.83 -11.40 -1.88
C ASP A 39 -7.56 -10.53 -2.87
N ASN A 40 -7.81 -9.28 -2.50
CA ASN A 40 -8.56 -8.40 -3.38
C ASN A 40 -8.19 -6.95 -3.13
N MET A 41 -8.57 -6.12 -4.07
CA MET A 41 -8.22 -4.70 -4.02
C MET A 41 -8.84 -3.99 -2.83
N TYR A 42 -10.09 -4.32 -2.53
CA TYR A 42 -10.78 -3.66 -1.42
C TYR A 42 -10.03 -3.85 -0.10
N THR A 43 -9.66 -5.08 0.18
CA THR A 43 -8.95 -5.37 1.42
C THR A 43 -7.60 -4.71 1.46
N CYS A 44 -6.92 -4.70 0.32
CA CYS A 44 -5.62 -4.04 0.24
C CYS A 44 -5.74 -2.54 0.50
N LEU A 45 -6.73 -1.91 -0.10
CA LEU A 45 -6.93 -0.47 0.10
C LEU A 45 -7.28 -0.15 1.54
N ARG A 46 -8.17 -0.90 2.14
CA ARG A 46 -8.52 -0.66 3.53
C ARG A 46 -7.31 -0.77 4.43
N SER A 47 -6.51 -1.79 4.20
CA SER A 47 -5.32 -1.98 4.99
C SER A 47 -4.32 -0.86 4.75
N GLY A 48 -4.22 -0.40 3.51
CA GLY A 48 -3.32 0.69 3.18
C GLY A 48 -3.66 1.96 3.92
N TYR A 49 -4.92 2.33 3.94
CA TYR A 49 -5.33 3.52 4.67
C TYR A 49 -5.08 3.37 6.16
N ASP A 50 -5.35 2.19 6.69
CA ASP A 50 -5.16 1.95 8.11
C ASP A 50 -3.68 2.04 8.50
N VAL A 51 -2.82 1.40 7.72
CA VAL A 51 -1.39 1.42 8.00
C VAL A 51 -0.83 2.83 7.84
N ALA A 52 -1.29 3.54 6.82
CA ALA A 52 -0.85 4.92 6.61
C ALA A 52 -1.24 5.80 7.78
N ALA A 53 -2.46 5.66 8.28
CA ALA A 53 -2.92 6.44 9.41
C ALA A 53 -2.09 6.15 10.65
N LYS A 54 -1.79 4.88 10.87
CA LYS A 54 -0.99 4.49 12.02
C LYS A 54 0.42 5.03 11.93
N LYS A 55 0.96 5.08 10.73
CA LYS A 55 2.30 5.63 10.56
C LYS A 55 2.33 7.10 10.91
N VAL A 56 1.32 7.83 10.47
CA VAL A 56 1.21 9.25 10.80
C VAL A 56 1.11 9.44 12.31
N GLU A 57 0.33 8.59 12.96
CA GLU A 57 0.22 8.65 14.41
C GLU A 57 1.55 8.38 15.11
N GLN A 58 2.30 7.43 14.60
CA GLN A 58 3.60 7.11 15.18
C GLN A 58 4.57 8.28 15.08
N LEU A 59 4.54 8.97 13.96
CA LEU A 59 5.41 10.12 13.77
C LEU A 59 5.02 11.25 14.70
N GLY A 60 3.73 11.41 14.95
CA GLY A 60 3.25 12.44 15.84
C GLY A 60 3.03 13.77 15.19
N PRO A 61 2.19 14.60 15.79
CA PRO A 61 1.82 15.88 15.16
C PRO A 61 3.00 16.83 15.00
N GLU A 62 3.95 16.79 15.90
CA GLU A 62 5.07 17.70 15.81
C GLU A 62 5.92 17.44 14.59
N GLU A 63 6.30 16.18 14.37
CA GLU A 63 7.12 15.83 13.23
C GLU A 63 6.37 15.98 11.93
N VAL A 64 5.13 15.55 11.91
CA VAL A 64 4.32 15.65 10.70
C VAL A 64 4.17 17.10 10.29
N ASN A 65 3.88 17.97 11.23
CA ASN A 65 3.66 19.39 10.92
C ASN A 65 4.95 20.11 10.55
N LYS A 66 6.05 19.66 11.12
CA LYS A 66 7.34 20.31 10.87
C LYS A 66 7.88 19.98 9.49
N HIS A 67 7.74 18.74 9.06
CA HIS A 67 8.31 18.29 7.79
C HIS A 67 7.26 18.01 6.73
N TYR A 68 6.00 18.13 7.07
CA TYR A 68 4.89 17.81 6.18
C TYR A 68 5.01 16.37 5.68
N TYR A 69 5.27 15.46 6.62
CA TYR A 69 5.35 14.05 6.28
C TYR A 69 3.99 13.55 5.83
N HIS A 70 4.00 12.71 4.83
CA HIS A 70 2.79 12.05 4.38
C HIS A 70 3.15 10.67 3.83
N VAL A 71 2.17 9.80 3.82
CA VAL A 71 2.37 8.43 3.39
C VAL A 71 1.55 8.19 2.13
N LYS A 72 2.22 7.67 1.11
CA LYS A 72 1.54 7.21 -0.09
C LYS A 72 1.55 5.70 -0.07
N PHE A 73 0.56 5.11 -0.73
CA PHE A 73 0.59 3.66 -0.83
C PHE A 73 -0.04 3.23 -2.14
N TYR A 74 0.34 2.03 -2.56
CA TYR A 74 -0.16 1.44 -3.78
C TYR A 74 -0.56 0.02 -3.51
N CYS A 75 -1.64 -0.40 -4.15
CA CYS A 75 -2.04 -1.80 -4.16
C CYS A 75 -1.81 -2.31 -5.55
N GLN A 76 -0.80 -3.13 -5.73
CA GLN A 76 -0.40 -3.61 -7.03
C GLN A 76 -0.74 -5.08 -7.19
N PRO A 77 -1.31 -5.45 -8.32
CA PRO A 77 -1.59 -6.86 -8.54
C PRO A 77 -0.29 -7.63 -8.71
N GLN A 78 -0.25 -8.79 -8.09
CA GLN A 78 0.86 -9.70 -8.22
C GLN A 78 0.35 -10.93 -8.93
N GLN A 79 0.85 -11.15 -10.11
CA GLN A 79 0.41 -12.29 -10.87
C GLN A 79 1.24 -13.49 -10.52
N GLU A 80 0.56 -14.57 -10.22
CA GLU A 80 1.25 -15.80 -9.93
C GLU A 80 1.42 -16.59 -11.19
N THR A 81 2.56 -17.08 -11.43
CA THR A 81 2.77 -17.90 -12.65
C THR A 81 3.04 -19.34 -12.32
#